data_089403d8c957c2ed70a26e8d6f138252
#
_entry.id   089403d8c957c2ed70a26e8d6f138252
#
_cell.length_a   1.000
_cell.length_b   1.000
_cell.length_c   1.000
_cell.angle_alpha   90.00
_cell.angle_beta   90.00
_cell.angle_gamma   90.00
#
_symmetry.space_group_name_H-M   'P 1'
#
loop_
_entity.id
_entity.type
_entity.pdbx_description
1 polymer ?
#
loop_
_entity_poly.entity_id
_entity_poly.type
_entity_poly.pdbx_seq_one_letter_code
_entity_poly.pdbx_strand_id
1 'polypeptide(L)'
;MGQMGLTPANCRKVMTACVQSATMFGTELWWKGATMFGAELWWKGDYATGTQGQAEKIQQLIKQEAQATMGCIWTTNLGAISMESGHRAATEQLENRQQRFELQLLSLPQGDQAWQVVGAPTEFGRQLTNALAHSGPTESTVLLEKPETLEAELLQEEEAEAKAEAERNRPGLFIFTDSLRLDNGATGYSVVWKRGLTWAGAKVHMGNNQEAYDAECAALAHALELAAQRSSTPERVTIFSDVQVAIRRMASDEPCPGQQYALQVRKHITRLRSARRGIVTEIRWCPAHKEVIGNEKADEWAKIAAAQPNTHGVEWLNSSGQMQVWAAPLPRSLANLKWEISEKKWAEA
;
A
#
# COMPACT_ATOMS: atom_id res chain seq x y z
N MET A 1 -38.20 -35.16 -3.38
CA MET A 1 -37.15 -35.34 -2.37
C MET A 1 -36.00 -34.43 -2.75
N GLY A 2 -35.88 -33.28 -2.10
CA GLY A 2 -34.81 -32.34 -2.40
C GLY A 2 -33.47 -32.88 -1.91
N GLN A 3 -32.48 -32.89 -2.82
CA GLN A 3 -31.09 -33.18 -2.45
C GLN A 3 -30.58 -32.05 -1.52
N MET A 4 -30.57 -32.31 -0.22
CA MET A 4 -29.88 -31.48 0.74
C MET A 4 -28.39 -31.87 0.77
N GLY A 5 -27.69 -31.60 -0.30
CA GLY A 5 -26.23 -31.72 -0.40
C GLY A 5 -25.61 -30.33 -0.52
N LEU A 6 -24.55 -30.06 0.24
CA LEU A 6 -23.72 -28.88 0.04
C LEU A 6 -23.17 -28.91 -1.39
N THR A 7 -23.28 -27.79 -2.12
CA THR A 7 -22.64 -27.69 -3.44
C THR A 7 -21.12 -27.79 -3.28
N PRO A 8 -20.39 -28.24 -4.31
CA PRO A 8 -18.91 -28.30 -4.27
C PRO A 8 -18.27 -26.98 -3.84
N ALA A 9 -18.85 -25.84 -4.24
CA ALA A 9 -18.40 -24.51 -3.83
C ALA A 9 -18.63 -24.25 -2.33
N ASN A 10 -19.73 -24.71 -1.75
CA ASN A 10 -20.00 -24.57 -0.32
C ASN A 10 -19.19 -25.58 0.50
N CYS A 11 -18.97 -26.79 -0.01
CA CYS A 11 -18.02 -27.73 0.60
C CYS A 11 -16.62 -27.13 0.66
N ARG A 12 -16.13 -26.52 -0.42
CA ARG A 12 -14.84 -25.80 -0.41
C ARG A 12 -14.78 -24.72 0.65
N LYS A 13 -15.79 -23.86 0.75
CA LYS A 13 -15.84 -22.80 1.76
C LYS A 13 -15.80 -23.35 3.20
N VAL A 14 -16.55 -24.41 3.46
CA VAL A 14 -16.59 -25.06 4.77
C VAL A 14 -15.26 -25.75 5.07
N MET A 15 -14.67 -26.46 4.11
CA MET A 15 -13.36 -27.10 4.30
C MET A 15 -12.26 -26.07 4.49
N THR A 16 -12.21 -25.01 3.67
CA THR A 16 -11.25 -23.92 3.84
C THR A 16 -11.44 -23.20 5.17
N ALA A 17 -12.67 -22.91 5.58
CA ALA A 17 -12.93 -22.18 6.81
C ALA A 17 -12.79 -23.04 8.07
N CYS A 18 -13.17 -24.32 8.03
CA CYS A 18 -13.21 -25.17 9.21
C CYS A 18 -12.05 -26.15 9.31
N VAL A 19 -11.70 -26.83 8.21
CA VAL A 19 -10.65 -27.86 8.23
C VAL A 19 -9.28 -27.25 8.04
N GLN A 20 -9.09 -26.39 7.06
CA GLN A 20 -7.80 -25.71 6.88
C GLN A 20 -7.49 -24.76 8.03
N SER A 21 -8.47 -24.01 8.55
CA SER A 21 -8.23 -23.20 9.73
C SER A 21 -8.02 -24.06 10.98
N ALA A 22 -8.70 -25.19 11.14
CA ALA A 22 -8.48 -26.11 12.26
C ALA A 22 -7.16 -26.88 12.13
N THR A 23 -6.79 -27.35 10.95
CA THR A 23 -5.46 -27.94 10.71
C THR A 23 -4.34 -26.89 10.79
N MET A 24 -4.64 -25.63 10.55
CA MET A 24 -3.70 -24.51 10.70
C MET A 24 -3.65 -23.95 12.13
N PHE A 25 -4.72 -24.06 12.93
CA PHE A 25 -4.83 -23.47 14.27
C PHE A 25 -4.75 -24.48 15.43
N GLY A 26 -5.20 -25.70 15.22
CA GLY A 26 -5.29 -26.72 16.29
C GLY A 26 -4.09 -27.64 16.38
N THR A 27 -3.20 -27.64 15.40
CA THR A 27 -2.03 -28.52 15.36
C THR A 27 -0.85 -28.01 16.19
N GLU A 28 -0.89 -26.77 16.65
CA GLU A 28 0.13 -26.18 17.52
C GLU A 28 0.34 -26.97 18.81
N LEU A 29 -0.69 -27.65 19.29
CA LEU A 29 -0.69 -28.30 20.60
C LEU A 29 -0.55 -29.82 20.52
N TRP A 30 -0.83 -30.47 19.37
CA TRP A 30 -1.08 -31.91 19.37
C TRP A 30 -0.26 -32.75 18.40
N TRP A 31 0.42 -32.18 17.40
CA TRP A 31 1.12 -32.98 16.38
C TRP A 31 2.55 -32.54 16.12
N LYS A 32 3.48 -33.42 16.42
CA LYS A 32 4.92 -33.28 16.11
C LYS A 32 5.28 -33.25 14.61
N GLY A 33 4.32 -33.27 13.74
CA GLY A 33 4.56 -33.42 12.29
C GLY A 33 3.88 -32.42 11.37
N ALA A 34 3.14 -31.51 11.91
CA ALA A 34 2.46 -30.58 11.06
C ALA A 34 2.92 -29.17 11.44
N THR A 35 3.41 -28.37 10.79
CA THR A 35 3.13 -28.09 9.61
C THR A 35 3.14 -26.67 9.14
N MET A 36 2.15 -26.01 8.78
CA MET A 36 2.18 -24.64 8.27
C MET A 36 2.35 -23.56 9.33
N PHE A 37 2.37 -23.94 10.62
CA PHE A 37 2.65 -22.99 11.69
C PHE A 37 4.11 -22.55 11.66
N GLY A 38 4.32 -21.23 11.62
CA GLY A 38 5.65 -20.67 11.47
C GLY A 38 6.28 -20.96 10.10
N ALA A 39 5.48 -21.37 9.10
CA ALA A 39 5.96 -21.60 7.75
C ALA A 39 6.62 -20.36 7.19
N GLU A 40 6.14 -19.21 7.59
CA GLU A 40 6.68 -17.89 7.29
C GLU A 40 8.17 -17.78 7.66
N LEU A 41 8.60 -18.54 8.66
CA LEU A 41 9.96 -18.50 9.20
C LEU A 41 10.87 -19.61 8.66
N TRP A 42 10.31 -20.82 8.41
CA TRP A 42 11.14 -21.95 8.01
C TRP A 42 11.12 -22.25 6.50
N TRP A 43 10.11 -21.78 5.77
CA TRP A 43 10.05 -21.98 4.33
C TRP A 43 11.13 -21.15 3.62
N LYS A 44 11.93 -21.79 2.79
CA LYS A 44 13.07 -21.16 2.08
C LYS A 44 12.89 -21.20 0.57
N GLY A 45 11.70 -21.50 0.09
CA GLY A 45 11.42 -21.70 -1.34
C GLY A 45 11.67 -23.14 -1.81
N ASP A 46 11.20 -23.43 -3.01
CA ASP A 46 11.22 -24.78 -3.60
C ASP A 46 12.64 -25.35 -3.78
N TYR A 47 13.63 -24.49 -3.93
CA TYR A 47 15.00 -24.90 -4.27
C TYR A 47 15.91 -25.08 -3.06
N ALA A 48 15.43 -24.80 -1.85
CA ALA A 48 16.24 -24.89 -0.66
C ALA A 48 16.20 -26.29 -0.04
N THR A 49 17.37 -26.90 0.11
CA THR A 49 17.53 -28.18 0.79
C THR A 49 17.02 -28.11 2.24
N GLY A 50 16.21 -29.06 2.65
CA GLY A 50 15.76 -29.25 4.03
C GLY A 50 14.29 -28.87 4.32
N THR A 51 13.62 -28.13 3.44
CA THR A 51 12.20 -27.76 3.61
C THR A 51 11.27 -28.53 2.66
N GLN A 52 11.80 -29.13 1.60
CA GLN A 52 11.03 -29.86 0.58
C GLN A 52 10.21 -31.03 1.17
N GLY A 53 10.80 -31.81 2.06
CA GLY A 53 10.08 -32.94 2.68
C GLY A 53 8.89 -32.52 3.55
N GLN A 54 8.88 -31.28 4.07
CA GLN A 54 7.74 -30.73 4.79
C GLN A 54 6.66 -30.21 3.84
N ALA A 55 7.06 -29.54 2.74
CA ALA A 55 6.14 -29.14 1.69
C ALA A 55 5.44 -30.34 1.05
N GLU A 56 6.17 -31.45 0.80
CA GLU A 56 5.59 -32.70 0.29
C GLU A 56 4.53 -33.30 1.23
N LYS A 57 4.77 -33.26 2.57
CA LYS A 57 3.77 -33.72 3.53
C LYS A 57 2.50 -32.86 3.52
N ILE A 58 2.68 -31.55 3.42
CA ILE A 58 1.56 -30.61 3.30
C ILE A 58 0.81 -30.89 1.98
N GLN A 59 1.53 -31.11 0.87
CA GLN A 59 0.94 -31.45 -0.40
C GLN A 59 0.13 -32.73 -0.36
N GLN A 60 0.60 -33.75 0.38
CA GLN A 60 -0.16 -35.00 0.60
C GLN A 60 -1.44 -34.75 1.37
N LEU A 61 -1.41 -33.91 2.41
CA LEU A 61 -2.61 -33.54 3.18
C LEU A 61 -3.62 -32.80 2.29
N ILE A 62 -3.16 -31.81 1.52
CA ILE A 62 -4.02 -31.07 0.56
C ILE A 62 -4.66 -32.04 -0.44
N LYS A 63 -3.89 -33.02 -0.95
CA LYS A 63 -4.42 -34.04 -1.84
C LYS A 63 -5.50 -34.88 -1.18
N GLN A 64 -5.28 -35.35 0.05
CA GLN A 64 -6.26 -36.15 0.78
C GLN A 64 -7.55 -35.37 1.06
N GLU A 65 -7.41 -34.12 1.45
CA GLU A 65 -8.52 -33.20 1.67
C GLU A 65 -9.33 -32.96 0.39
N ALA A 66 -8.64 -32.67 -0.71
CA ALA A 66 -9.27 -32.46 -2.02
C ALA A 66 -9.97 -33.72 -2.52
N GLN A 67 -9.36 -34.90 -2.36
CA GLN A 67 -9.98 -36.17 -2.71
C GLN A 67 -11.24 -36.44 -1.89
N ALA A 68 -11.20 -36.21 -0.59
CA ALA A 68 -12.36 -36.38 0.28
C ALA A 68 -13.50 -35.42 -0.09
N THR A 69 -13.16 -34.17 -0.42
CA THR A 69 -14.14 -33.15 -0.82
C THR A 69 -14.79 -33.45 -2.16
N MET A 70 -14.01 -33.95 -3.12
CA MET A 70 -14.46 -34.23 -4.47
C MET A 70 -15.02 -35.64 -4.64
N GLY A 71 -14.86 -36.51 -3.64
CA GLY A 71 -15.22 -37.93 -3.75
C GLY A 71 -14.37 -38.70 -4.76
N CYS A 72 -13.16 -38.24 -5.06
CA CYS A 72 -12.26 -38.87 -6.01
C CYS A 72 -11.56 -40.10 -5.41
N ILE A 73 -11.21 -41.07 -6.28
CA ILE A 73 -10.40 -42.21 -5.87
C ILE A 73 -8.96 -41.77 -5.57
N TRP A 74 -8.29 -42.50 -4.69
CA TRP A 74 -6.94 -42.15 -4.23
C TRP A 74 -5.86 -42.12 -5.33
N THR A 75 -6.09 -42.81 -6.46
CA THR A 75 -5.20 -42.85 -7.63
C THR A 75 -5.37 -41.65 -8.57
N THR A 76 -6.36 -40.79 -8.34
CA THR A 76 -6.60 -39.63 -9.20
C THR A 76 -5.38 -38.71 -9.24
N ASN A 77 -5.04 -38.26 -10.45
CA ASN A 77 -3.89 -37.36 -10.67
C ASN A 77 -4.02 -36.07 -9.87
N LEU A 78 -2.93 -35.64 -9.23
CA LEU A 78 -2.91 -34.45 -8.40
C LEU A 78 -3.28 -33.17 -9.17
N GLY A 79 -2.81 -33.02 -10.41
CA GLY A 79 -3.15 -31.87 -11.25
C GLY A 79 -4.65 -31.77 -11.52
N ALA A 80 -5.30 -32.90 -11.87
CA ALA A 80 -6.74 -32.92 -12.06
C ALA A 80 -7.51 -32.59 -10.79
N ILE A 81 -7.07 -33.14 -9.65
CA ILE A 81 -7.68 -32.84 -8.34
C ILE A 81 -7.53 -31.35 -8.00
N SER A 82 -6.35 -30.77 -8.22
CA SER A 82 -6.10 -29.34 -7.93
C SER A 82 -6.95 -28.42 -8.81
N MET A 83 -7.07 -28.72 -10.10
CA MET A 83 -7.91 -27.95 -11.02
C MET A 83 -9.39 -27.98 -10.62
N GLU A 84 -9.93 -29.17 -10.34
CA GLU A 84 -11.34 -29.32 -10.02
C GLU A 84 -11.70 -28.88 -8.60
N SER A 85 -10.79 -29.10 -7.63
CA SER A 85 -11.02 -28.70 -6.24
C SER A 85 -10.73 -27.23 -6.00
N GLY A 86 -9.92 -26.59 -6.86
CA GLY A 86 -9.41 -25.23 -6.65
C GLY A 86 -8.43 -25.12 -5.47
N HIS A 87 -7.82 -26.23 -5.04
CA HIS A 87 -6.79 -26.24 -4.02
C HIS A 87 -5.44 -25.90 -4.64
N ARG A 88 -4.74 -24.96 -4.05
CA ARG A 88 -3.41 -24.56 -4.49
C ARG A 88 -2.34 -25.54 -4.02
N ALA A 89 -1.22 -25.60 -4.74
CA ALA A 89 -0.06 -26.36 -4.33
C ALA A 89 0.46 -25.91 -2.94
N ALA A 90 1.06 -26.85 -2.20
CA ALA A 90 1.63 -26.56 -0.88
C ALA A 90 2.68 -25.47 -0.93
N THR A 91 3.57 -25.50 -1.93
CA THR A 91 4.62 -24.51 -2.16
C THR A 91 4.04 -23.11 -2.33
N GLU A 92 3.05 -22.97 -3.18
CA GLU A 92 2.35 -21.70 -3.41
C GLU A 92 1.66 -21.17 -2.14
N GLN A 93 1.03 -22.04 -1.35
CA GLN A 93 0.43 -21.64 -0.09
C GLN A 93 1.48 -21.17 0.94
N LEU A 94 2.64 -21.84 0.97
CA LEU A 94 3.76 -21.49 1.85
C LEU A 94 4.39 -20.14 1.45
N GLU A 95 4.61 -19.92 0.16
CA GLU A 95 5.12 -18.65 -0.38
C GLU A 95 4.17 -17.49 -0.11
N ASN A 96 2.87 -17.68 -0.33
CA ASN A 96 1.87 -16.66 -0.01
C ASN A 96 1.84 -16.30 1.49
N ARG A 97 2.07 -17.27 2.38
CA ARG A 97 2.16 -17.02 3.81
C ARG A 97 3.42 -16.22 4.16
N GLN A 98 4.55 -16.62 3.61
CA GLN A 98 5.82 -15.92 3.82
C GLN A 98 5.71 -14.46 3.37
N GLN A 99 5.21 -14.22 2.17
CA GLN A 99 5.03 -12.87 1.64
C GLN A 99 4.08 -12.02 2.50
N ARG A 100 2.99 -12.60 3.01
CA ARG A 100 2.09 -11.89 3.93
C ARG A 100 2.74 -11.54 5.24
N PHE A 101 3.51 -12.46 5.80
CA PHE A 101 4.24 -12.22 7.04
C PHE A 101 5.30 -11.13 6.86
N GLU A 102 6.05 -11.17 5.74
CA GLU A 102 7.00 -10.14 5.36
C GLU A 102 6.32 -8.75 5.25
N LEU A 103 5.16 -8.69 4.58
CA LEU A 103 4.36 -7.48 4.51
C LEU A 103 3.90 -6.99 5.89
N GLN A 104 3.49 -7.90 6.77
CA GLN A 104 3.12 -7.54 8.14
C GLN A 104 4.30 -6.94 8.90
N LEU A 105 5.48 -7.55 8.83
CA LEU A 105 6.70 -7.03 9.45
C LEU A 105 7.07 -5.65 8.91
N LEU A 106 7.09 -5.48 7.59
CA LEU A 106 7.39 -4.20 6.96
C LEU A 106 6.37 -3.11 7.27
N SER A 107 5.13 -3.49 7.58
CA SER A 107 4.07 -2.56 7.99
C SER A 107 4.17 -2.13 9.46
N LEU A 108 4.98 -2.81 10.26
CA LEU A 108 5.18 -2.43 11.66
C LEU A 108 5.93 -1.10 11.77
N PRO A 109 5.52 -0.22 12.68
CA PRO A 109 6.20 1.03 12.90
C PRO A 109 7.63 0.80 13.39
N GLN A 110 8.51 1.72 13.04
CA GLN A 110 9.87 1.72 13.59
C GLN A 110 9.82 1.89 15.10
N GLY A 111 10.62 1.09 15.79
CA GLY A 111 10.61 0.99 17.26
C GLY A 111 9.68 -0.08 17.81
N ASP A 112 8.89 -0.78 16.98
CA ASP A 112 8.18 -1.98 17.41
C ASP A 112 9.16 -3.04 17.90
N GLN A 113 8.76 -3.80 18.93
CA GLN A 113 9.61 -4.84 19.53
C GLN A 113 10.05 -5.92 18.53
N ALA A 114 9.26 -6.20 17.50
CA ALA A 114 9.61 -7.14 16.46
C ALA A 114 10.90 -6.74 15.72
N TRP A 115 11.16 -5.44 15.53
CA TRP A 115 12.39 -4.95 14.92
C TRP A 115 13.63 -5.21 15.75
N GLN A 116 13.52 -5.33 17.07
CA GLN A 116 14.64 -5.68 17.95
C GLN A 116 15.09 -7.13 17.75
N VAL A 117 14.21 -7.98 17.25
CA VAL A 117 14.49 -9.40 16.98
C VAL A 117 15.08 -9.58 15.57
N VAL A 118 14.79 -8.68 14.63
CA VAL A 118 15.38 -8.71 13.28
C VAL A 118 16.89 -8.50 13.38
N GLY A 119 17.66 -9.41 12.77
CA GLY A 119 19.13 -9.35 12.85
C GLY A 119 19.74 -9.85 14.17
N ALA A 120 18.93 -10.23 15.14
CA ALA A 120 19.44 -10.88 16.36
C ALA A 120 20.23 -12.17 16.01
N PRO A 121 21.30 -12.51 16.73
CA PRO A 121 22.12 -13.70 16.46
C PRO A 121 21.44 -15.01 16.85
N THR A 122 20.13 -15.07 16.70
CA THR A 122 19.27 -16.22 16.92
C THR A 122 18.81 -16.79 15.58
N GLU A 123 18.41 -18.07 15.57
CA GLU A 123 17.85 -18.69 14.35
C GLU A 123 16.62 -17.89 13.87
N PHE A 124 15.76 -17.49 14.80
CA PHE A 124 14.58 -16.69 14.51
C PHE A 124 14.94 -15.33 13.90
N GLY A 125 15.89 -14.60 14.49
CA GLY A 125 16.35 -13.31 13.93
C GLY A 125 16.95 -13.44 12.53
N ARG A 126 17.72 -14.51 12.27
CA ARG A 126 18.26 -14.79 10.92
C ARG A 126 17.17 -15.10 9.91
N GLN A 127 16.14 -15.84 10.31
CA GLN A 127 15.00 -16.16 9.45
C GLN A 127 14.21 -14.88 9.10
N LEU A 128 13.97 -14.01 10.07
CA LEU A 128 13.32 -12.70 9.82
C LEU A 128 14.15 -11.83 8.86
N THR A 129 15.47 -11.76 9.09
CA THR A 129 16.37 -11.01 8.20
C THR A 129 16.33 -11.54 6.77
N ASN A 130 16.31 -12.86 6.60
CA ASN A 130 16.22 -13.49 5.28
C ASN A 130 14.88 -13.22 4.61
N ALA A 131 13.76 -13.27 5.35
CA ALA A 131 12.44 -12.96 4.81
C ALA A 131 12.36 -11.53 4.28
N LEU A 132 12.97 -10.57 4.99
CA LEU A 132 12.97 -9.16 4.60
C LEU A 132 13.97 -8.82 3.48
N ALA A 133 15.00 -9.66 3.25
CA ALA A 133 16.06 -9.36 2.29
C ALA A 133 15.58 -9.27 0.83
N HIS A 134 14.47 -9.90 0.51
CA HIS A 134 13.94 -9.96 -0.86
C HIS A 134 13.10 -8.72 -1.25
N SER A 135 12.63 -7.94 -0.29
CA SER A 135 11.76 -6.78 -0.55
C SER A 135 12.51 -5.54 -1.01
N GLY A 136 13.83 -5.49 -0.82
CA GLY A 136 14.63 -4.30 -1.12
C GLY A 136 14.27 -3.11 -0.20
N PRO A 137 14.70 -1.90 -0.53
CA PRO A 137 14.33 -0.71 0.21
C PRO A 137 12.82 -0.46 0.14
N THR A 138 12.16 -0.37 1.31
CA THR A 138 10.71 -0.19 1.42
C THR A 138 10.37 1.03 2.26
N GLU A 139 9.13 1.48 2.11
CA GLU A 139 8.53 2.50 2.97
C GLU A 139 8.59 2.08 4.44
N SER A 140 8.87 3.05 5.31
CA SER A 140 8.86 2.86 6.76
C SER A 140 7.72 3.63 7.39
N THR A 141 7.15 3.07 8.45
CA THR A 141 6.18 3.76 9.31
C THR A 141 6.77 4.01 10.68
N VAL A 142 6.22 4.99 11.40
CA VAL A 142 6.65 5.33 12.75
C VAL A 142 5.45 5.36 13.69
N LEU A 143 5.66 4.97 14.94
CA LEU A 143 4.68 5.14 15.99
C LEU A 143 4.88 6.53 16.60
N LEU A 144 3.85 7.38 16.55
CA LEU A 144 3.90 8.69 17.15
C LEU A 144 3.59 8.59 18.66
N GLU A 145 4.47 9.12 19.49
CA GLU A 145 4.27 9.14 20.96
C GLU A 145 3.06 9.99 21.34
N LYS A 146 2.78 11.01 20.57
CA LYS A 146 1.62 11.89 20.74
C LYS A 146 0.97 12.13 19.40
N PRO A 147 -0.37 12.02 19.31
CA PRO A 147 -1.09 12.40 18.11
C PRO A 147 -0.76 13.84 17.72
N GLU A 148 -0.39 14.06 16.48
CA GLU A 148 -0.22 15.40 15.95
C GLU A 148 -1.56 15.94 15.50
N THR A 149 -1.91 17.15 15.92
CA THR A 149 -3.12 17.81 15.46
C THR A 149 -2.90 18.38 14.07
N LEU A 150 -3.67 17.93 13.09
CA LEU A 150 -3.69 18.54 11.77
C LEU A 150 -4.45 19.87 11.87
N GLU A 151 -3.70 20.95 11.65
CA GLU A 151 -4.25 22.30 11.70
C GLU A 151 -4.82 22.79 10.35
N ALA A 152 -5.26 21.86 9.49
CA ALA A 152 -5.91 22.13 8.22
C ALA A 152 -7.35 21.60 8.24
N GLU A 153 -8.23 22.27 7.54
CA GLU A 153 -9.58 21.78 7.29
C GLU A 153 -9.56 20.76 6.17
N LEU A 154 -10.05 19.54 6.44
CA LEU A 154 -10.21 18.47 5.47
C LEU A 154 -11.68 18.40 5.05
N LEU A 155 -11.99 18.88 3.87
CA LEU A 155 -13.36 19.08 3.42
C LEU A 155 -13.70 18.07 2.32
N GLN A 156 -14.74 17.29 2.58
CA GLN A 156 -15.37 16.38 1.64
C GLN A 156 -16.82 16.80 1.48
N GLU A 157 -17.11 17.44 0.39
CA GLU A 157 -18.41 18.05 0.08
C GLU A 157 -19.18 17.17 -0.91
N GLU A 158 -20.48 17.42 -1.07
CA GLU A 158 -21.24 16.86 -2.18
C GLU A 158 -20.69 17.32 -3.52
N GLU A 159 -20.81 16.50 -4.57
CA GLU A 159 -20.14 16.71 -5.87
C GLU A 159 -20.40 18.10 -6.46
N ALA A 160 -21.65 18.56 -6.41
CA ALA A 160 -22.00 19.86 -6.96
C ALA A 160 -21.37 21.03 -6.18
N GLU A 161 -21.31 20.93 -4.86
CA GLU A 161 -20.72 21.94 -3.98
C GLU A 161 -19.20 21.95 -4.15
N ALA A 162 -18.57 20.77 -4.21
CA ALA A 162 -17.14 20.62 -4.43
C ALA A 162 -16.71 21.21 -5.77
N LYS A 163 -17.49 20.97 -6.85
CA LYS A 163 -17.24 21.59 -8.16
C LYS A 163 -17.36 23.10 -8.08
N ALA A 164 -18.46 23.61 -7.53
CA ALA A 164 -18.68 25.04 -7.40
C ALA A 164 -17.59 25.72 -6.59
N GLU A 165 -17.12 25.08 -5.54
CA GLU A 165 -16.03 25.59 -4.69
C GLU A 165 -14.67 25.59 -5.41
N ALA A 166 -14.36 24.57 -6.21
CA ALA A 166 -13.15 24.50 -7.02
C ALA A 166 -13.09 25.57 -8.12
N GLU A 167 -14.24 25.97 -8.63
CA GLU A 167 -14.38 27.01 -9.66
C GLU A 167 -14.53 28.43 -9.06
N ARG A 168 -14.73 28.53 -7.76
CA ARG A 168 -15.01 29.79 -7.08
C ARG A 168 -13.81 30.75 -7.15
N ASN A 169 -14.03 31.94 -7.68
CA ASN A 169 -13.02 32.99 -7.68
C ASN A 169 -12.97 33.71 -6.31
N ARG A 170 -11.98 33.40 -5.50
CA ARG A 170 -11.73 34.02 -4.20
C ARG A 170 -10.23 34.29 -4.01
N PRO A 171 -9.85 35.23 -3.11
CA PRO A 171 -8.44 35.50 -2.85
C PRO A 171 -7.75 34.29 -2.17
N GLY A 172 -6.51 34.02 -2.56
CA GLY A 172 -5.72 32.91 -2.03
C GLY A 172 -4.88 32.20 -3.07
N LEU A 173 -4.21 31.16 -2.62
CA LEU A 173 -3.48 30.24 -3.49
C LEU A 173 -4.31 28.96 -3.66
N PHE A 174 -4.71 28.67 -4.87
CA PHE A 174 -5.42 27.46 -5.25
C PHE A 174 -4.48 26.54 -5.99
N ILE A 175 -4.33 25.32 -5.48
CA ILE A 175 -3.45 24.31 -6.05
C ILE A 175 -4.30 23.07 -6.33
N PHE A 176 -4.13 22.50 -7.52
CA PHE A 176 -4.76 21.24 -7.90
C PHE A 176 -3.69 20.18 -8.01
N THR A 177 -4.01 18.99 -7.54
CA THR A 177 -3.12 17.83 -7.55
C THR A 177 -3.81 16.66 -8.22
N ASP A 178 -3.03 15.87 -8.93
CA ASP A 178 -3.49 14.63 -9.55
C ASP A 178 -2.31 13.68 -9.73
N SER A 179 -2.59 12.40 -9.88
CA SER A 179 -1.57 11.38 -10.13
C SER A 179 -2.00 10.38 -11.19
N LEU A 180 -1.02 9.66 -11.72
CA LEU A 180 -1.29 8.57 -12.65
C LEU A 180 -0.28 7.44 -12.44
N ARG A 181 -0.76 6.20 -12.52
CA ARG A 181 0.03 5.00 -12.68
C ARG A 181 -0.28 4.38 -14.04
N LEU A 182 0.73 4.21 -14.87
CA LEU A 182 0.63 3.58 -16.18
C LEU A 182 0.60 2.04 -16.06
N ASP A 183 0.15 1.36 -17.12
CA ASP A 183 0.10 -0.11 -17.17
C ASP A 183 1.48 -0.77 -17.01
N ASN A 184 2.55 -0.08 -17.40
CA ASN A 184 3.93 -0.52 -17.18
C ASN A 184 4.43 -0.30 -15.74
N GLY A 185 3.58 0.17 -14.85
CA GLY A 185 3.88 0.45 -13.44
C GLY A 185 4.48 1.83 -13.17
N ALA A 186 4.86 2.59 -14.17
CA ALA A 186 5.43 3.91 -13.99
C ALA A 186 4.40 4.87 -13.39
N THR A 187 4.79 5.55 -12.33
CA THR A 187 3.92 6.41 -11.52
C THR A 187 4.45 7.84 -11.50
N GLY A 188 3.56 8.80 -11.53
CA GLY A 188 3.91 10.21 -11.44
C GLY A 188 2.74 11.05 -10.95
N TYR A 189 3.05 12.24 -10.50
CA TYR A 189 2.05 13.20 -10.04
C TYR A 189 2.33 14.61 -10.54
N SER A 190 1.34 15.44 -10.44
CA SER A 190 1.42 16.86 -10.74
C SER A 190 0.88 17.72 -9.60
N VAL A 191 1.41 18.92 -9.54
CA VAL A 191 0.94 20.00 -8.68
C VAL A 191 0.83 21.24 -9.53
N VAL A 192 -0.36 21.79 -9.72
CA VAL A 192 -0.58 22.94 -10.62
C VAL A 192 -1.37 24.06 -9.96
N TRP A 193 -1.05 25.28 -10.30
CA TRP A 193 -1.78 26.47 -9.88
C TRP A 193 -1.81 27.52 -10.98
N LYS A 194 -2.78 28.40 -10.93
CA LYS A 194 -2.89 29.48 -11.91
C LYS A 194 -2.01 30.68 -11.53
N ARG A 195 -1.22 31.17 -12.47
CA ARG A 195 -0.41 32.39 -12.34
C ARG A 195 -0.81 33.38 -13.42
N GLY A 196 -1.73 34.28 -13.08
CA GLY A 196 -2.34 35.15 -14.08
C GLY A 196 -3.14 34.36 -15.11
N LEU A 197 -2.75 34.44 -16.37
CA LEU A 197 -3.38 33.69 -17.47
C LEU A 197 -2.72 32.34 -17.76
N THR A 198 -1.60 32.01 -17.12
CA THR A 198 -0.84 30.78 -17.38
C THR A 198 -0.92 29.82 -16.19
N TRP A 199 -0.70 28.53 -16.47
CA TRP A 199 -0.54 27.51 -15.47
C TRP A 199 0.94 27.36 -15.10
N ALA A 200 1.21 27.25 -13.81
CA ALA A 200 2.52 26.96 -13.25
C ALA A 200 2.39 25.72 -12.34
N GLY A 201 3.49 25.04 -12.08
CA GLY A 201 3.47 23.87 -11.22
C GLY A 201 4.69 22.98 -11.36
N ALA A 202 4.56 21.77 -10.81
CA ALA A 202 5.58 20.73 -10.89
C ALA A 202 4.98 19.44 -11.51
N LYS A 203 5.85 18.69 -12.17
CA LYS A 203 5.61 17.34 -12.69
C LYS A 203 6.69 16.44 -12.11
N VAL A 204 6.31 15.39 -11.39
CA VAL A 204 7.27 14.56 -10.69
C VAL A 204 7.05 13.09 -11.03
N HIS A 205 8.09 12.46 -11.55
CA HIS A 205 8.13 11.03 -11.84
C HIS A 205 8.61 10.28 -10.59
N MET A 206 7.88 9.24 -10.18
CA MET A 206 8.20 8.46 -8.97
C MET A 206 8.80 7.08 -9.28
N GLY A 207 8.79 6.64 -10.54
CA GLY A 207 9.25 5.32 -10.95
C GLY A 207 8.15 4.25 -10.80
N ASN A 208 8.57 2.98 -10.71
CA ASN A 208 7.65 1.84 -10.79
C ASN A 208 7.33 1.20 -9.41
N ASN A 209 7.92 1.71 -8.34
CA ASN A 209 7.80 1.13 -6.99
C ASN A 209 6.66 1.74 -6.17
N GLN A 210 5.78 2.50 -6.81
CA GLN A 210 4.73 3.27 -6.18
C GLN A 210 3.36 2.93 -6.79
N GLU A 211 2.29 3.12 -6.02
CA GLU A 211 0.93 3.08 -6.51
C GLU A 211 0.39 4.49 -6.79
N ALA A 212 -0.71 4.59 -7.55
CA ALA A 212 -1.39 5.87 -7.76
C ALA A 212 -1.73 6.55 -6.43
N TYR A 213 -2.16 5.76 -5.43
CA TYR A 213 -2.43 6.25 -4.08
C TYR A 213 -1.23 6.96 -3.43
N ASP A 214 -0.02 6.41 -3.59
CA ASP A 214 1.21 7.01 -3.03
C ASP A 214 1.52 8.34 -3.72
N ALA A 215 1.31 8.39 -5.03
CA ALA A 215 1.52 9.59 -5.81
C ALA A 215 0.50 10.70 -5.46
N GLU A 216 -0.76 10.36 -5.17
CA GLU A 216 -1.74 11.30 -4.63
C GLU A 216 -1.30 11.88 -3.28
N CYS A 217 -0.88 11.02 -2.37
CA CYS A 217 -0.37 11.46 -1.07
C CYS A 217 0.87 12.37 -1.21
N ALA A 218 1.79 12.01 -2.10
CA ALA A 218 2.98 12.80 -2.41
C ALA A 218 2.63 14.16 -3.02
N ALA A 219 1.65 14.19 -3.93
CA ALA A 219 1.19 15.42 -4.56
C ALA A 219 0.62 16.42 -3.52
N LEU A 220 -0.18 15.95 -2.57
CA LEU A 220 -0.71 16.77 -1.48
C LEU A 220 0.43 17.35 -0.60
N ALA A 221 1.41 16.52 -0.25
CA ALA A 221 2.57 16.97 0.54
C ALA A 221 3.40 18.01 -0.23
N HIS A 222 3.69 17.76 -1.50
CA HIS A 222 4.45 18.67 -2.35
C HIS A 222 3.71 19.99 -2.61
N ALA A 223 2.38 19.95 -2.76
CA ALA A 223 1.57 21.17 -2.88
C ALA A 223 1.75 22.11 -1.69
N LEU A 224 1.74 21.57 -0.48
CA LEU A 224 1.99 22.33 0.75
C LEU A 224 3.44 22.78 0.87
N GLU A 225 4.40 21.98 0.45
CA GLU A 225 5.79 22.35 0.38
C GLU A 225 5.98 23.58 -0.51
N LEU A 226 5.48 23.55 -1.75
CA LEU A 226 5.55 24.66 -2.69
C LEU A 226 4.84 25.90 -2.15
N ALA A 227 3.71 25.75 -1.47
CA ALA A 227 3.03 26.86 -0.82
C ALA A 227 3.90 27.47 0.30
N ALA A 228 4.59 26.63 1.09
CA ALA A 228 5.46 27.07 2.19
C ALA A 228 6.81 27.67 1.74
N GLN A 229 7.25 27.39 0.52
CA GLN A 229 8.47 27.93 -0.08
C GLN A 229 8.27 29.27 -0.77
N ARG A 230 7.03 29.76 -0.91
CA ARG A 230 6.77 31.03 -1.57
C ARG A 230 7.35 32.22 -0.81
N SER A 231 7.89 33.18 -1.52
CA SER A 231 8.46 34.41 -0.95
C SER A 231 7.42 35.28 -0.23
N SER A 232 6.14 35.12 -0.59
CA SER A 232 5.02 35.80 0.08
C SER A 232 3.96 34.77 0.42
N THR A 233 3.70 34.59 1.71
CA THR A 233 2.72 33.65 2.23
C THR A 233 1.31 34.22 2.06
N PRO A 234 0.42 33.54 1.30
CA PRO A 234 -0.95 34.01 1.09
C PRO A 234 -1.78 33.93 2.37
N GLU A 235 -2.96 34.56 2.38
CA GLU A 235 -3.90 34.45 3.52
C GLU A 235 -4.59 33.10 3.59
N ARG A 236 -4.78 32.49 2.41
CA ARG A 236 -5.42 31.21 2.26
C ARG A 236 -4.66 30.34 1.26
N VAL A 237 -4.51 29.09 1.61
CA VAL A 237 -4.02 28.02 0.73
C VAL A 237 -5.10 26.94 0.67
N THR A 238 -5.63 26.68 -0.51
CA THR A 238 -6.61 25.61 -0.75
C THR A 238 -6.02 24.63 -1.75
N ILE A 239 -5.95 23.36 -1.37
CA ILE A 239 -5.46 22.28 -2.23
C ILE A 239 -6.64 21.41 -2.60
N PHE A 240 -6.78 21.11 -3.88
CA PHE A 240 -7.80 20.22 -4.42
C PHE A 240 -7.18 18.91 -4.90
N SER A 241 -7.80 17.81 -4.53
CA SER A 241 -7.52 16.46 -5.03
C SER A 241 -8.82 15.74 -5.27
N ASP A 242 -8.87 14.86 -6.25
CA ASP A 242 -10.05 14.05 -6.55
C ASP A 242 -10.05 12.70 -5.78
N VAL A 243 -9.01 12.40 -5.00
CA VAL A 243 -8.87 11.15 -4.26
C VAL A 243 -9.17 11.33 -2.77
N GLN A 244 -10.43 11.08 -2.39
CA GLN A 244 -10.87 11.19 -0.99
C GLN A 244 -10.05 10.35 -0.01
N VAL A 245 -9.55 9.17 -0.43
CA VAL A 245 -8.76 8.30 0.44
C VAL A 245 -7.41 8.94 0.80
N ALA A 246 -6.77 9.63 -0.15
CA ALA A 246 -5.55 10.39 0.10
C ALA A 246 -5.79 11.55 1.07
N ILE A 247 -6.91 12.28 0.90
CA ILE A 247 -7.29 13.35 1.81
C ILE A 247 -7.49 12.82 3.24
N ARG A 248 -8.23 11.72 3.41
CA ARG A 248 -8.44 11.08 4.72
C ARG A 248 -7.13 10.62 5.34
N ARG A 249 -6.19 10.15 4.51
CA ARG A 249 -4.86 9.73 4.97
C ARG A 249 -4.12 10.87 5.66
N MET A 250 -4.23 12.09 5.16
CA MET A 250 -3.57 13.26 5.75
C MET A 250 -4.02 13.53 7.19
N ALA A 251 -5.25 13.13 7.58
CA ALA A 251 -5.77 13.26 8.92
C ALA A 251 -5.34 12.15 9.89
N SER A 252 -4.89 11.01 9.38
CA SER A 252 -4.62 9.83 10.21
C SER A 252 -3.18 9.80 10.72
N ASP A 253 -3.02 9.47 12.00
CA ASP A 253 -1.72 9.25 12.65
C ASP A 253 -1.28 7.79 12.65
N GLU A 254 -2.15 6.89 12.19
CA GLU A 254 -1.87 5.46 12.22
C GLU A 254 -0.69 5.06 11.34
N PRO A 255 0.19 4.16 11.82
CA PRO A 255 1.26 3.60 11.00
C PRO A 255 0.67 2.70 9.90
N CYS A 256 0.54 3.25 8.70
CA CYS A 256 0.04 2.55 7.53
C CYS A 256 0.58 3.21 6.24
N PRO A 257 0.36 2.63 5.04
CA PRO A 257 0.86 3.19 3.78
C PRO A 257 0.55 4.68 3.63
N GLY A 258 1.53 5.43 3.14
CA GLY A 258 1.41 6.88 2.95
C GLY A 258 1.59 7.74 4.21
N GLN A 259 1.93 7.15 5.38
CA GLN A 259 2.14 7.91 6.61
C GLN A 259 3.21 8.99 6.44
N GLN A 260 4.29 8.70 5.74
CA GLN A 260 5.36 9.66 5.51
C GLN A 260 4.87 10.96 4.86
N TYR A 261 3.91 10.89 3.94
CA TYR A 261 3.33 12.05 3.29
C TYR A 261 2.42 12.85 4.22
N ALA A 262 1.66 12.17 5.09
CA ALA A 262 0.88 12.83 6.13
C ALA A 262 1.78 13.61 7.11
N LEU A 263 2.93 13.06 7.49
CA LEU A 263 3.92 13.74 8.32
C LEU A 263 4.52 14.97 7.60
N GLN A 264 4.80 14.87 6.29
CA GLN A 264 5.26 16.01 5.49
C GLN A 264 4.19 17.12 5.42
N VAL A 265 2.94 16.75 5.18
CA VAL A 265 1.80 17.68 5.18
C VAL A 265 1.76 18.49 6.49
N ARG A 266 1.85 17.84 7.66
CA ARG A 266 1.87 18.49 8.97
C ARG A 266 3.06 19.43 9.15
N LYS A 267 4.25 18.97 8.76
CA LYS A 267 5.47 19.77 8.76
C LYS A 267 5.29 21.07 7.95
N HIS A 268 4.72 20.97 6.74
CA HIS A 268 4.54 22.13 5.88
C HIS A 268 3.41 23.05 6.34
N ILE A 269 2.32 22.53 6.91
CA ILE A 269 1.27 23.34 7.55
C ILE A 269 1.85 24.14 8.74
N THR A 270 2.62 23.48 9.60
CA THR A 270 3.30 24.15 10.72
C THR A 270 4.22 25.26 10.22
N ARG A 271 4.95 25.02 9.15
CA ARG A 271 5.82 26.01 8.50
C ARG A 271 5.03 27.21 7.96
N LEU A 272 3.91 26.97 7.28
CA LEU A 272 3.02 28.02 6.78
C LEU A 272 2.47 28.87 7.93
N ARG A 273 2.03 28.27 9.02
CA ARG A 273 1.52 28.98 10.21
C ARG A 273 2.60 29.78 10.93
N SER A 274 3.82 29.26 10.97
CA SER A 274 4.96 30.00 11.53
C SER A 274 5.30 31.23 10.70
N ALA A 275 5.15 31.15 9.37
CA ALA A 275 5.40 32.28 8.47
C ALA A 275 4.27 33.32 8.51
N ARG A 276 3.02 32.89 8.72
CA ARG A 276 1.86 33.77 8.79
C ARG A 276 0.85 33.27 9.81
N ARG A 277 0.68 33.95 10.92
CA ARG A 277 -0.38 33.70 11.91
C ARG A 277 -1.76 33.89 11.26
N GLY A 278 -2.67 32.95 11.49
CA GLY A 278 -4.04 33.02 10.96
C GLY A 278 -4.18 32.66 9.49
N ILE A 279 -3.17 32.08 8.85
CA ILE A 279 -3.31 31.50 7.52
C ILE A 279 -4.38 30.40 7.56
N VAL A 280 -5.29 30.42 6.59
CA VAL A 280 -6.27 29.36 6.38
C VAL A 280 -5.65 28.34 5.43
N THR A 281 -5.56 27.09 5.87
CA THR A 281 -5.10 25.96 5.04
C THR A 281 -6.22 24.95 4.92
N GLU A 282 -6.60 24.61 3.70
CA GLU A 282 -7.69 23.69 3.39
C GLU A 282 -7.21 22.63 2.40
N ILE A 283 -7.60 21.39 2.62
CA ILE A 283 -7.48 20.31 1.63
C ILE A 283 -8.90 19.88 1.30
N ARG A 284 -9.31 20.05 0.05
CA ARG A 284 -10.68 19.82 -0.41
C ARG A 284 -10.72 18.73 -1.47
N TRP A 285 -11.78 17.98 -1.44
CA TRP A 285 -12.10 17.10 -2.54
C TRP A 285 -12.66 17.91 -3.72
N CYS A 286 -12.29 17.53 -4.96
CA CYS A 286 -12.96 17.98 -6.17
C CYS A 286 -13.31 16.76 -7.04
N PRO A 287 -14.42 16.79 -7.79
CA PRO A 287 -14.83 15.66 -8.60
C PRO A 287 -13.90 15.48 -9.81
N ALA A 288 -13.47 14.21 -10.03
CA ALA A 288 -12.70 13.84 -11.22
C ALA A 288 -13.53 13.98 -12.50
N HIS A 289 -12.91 14.39 -13.61
CA HIS A 289 -13.49 14.43 -14.95
C HIS A 289 -14.85 15.16 -15.04
N LYS A 290 -15.01 16.23 -14.28
CA LYS A 290 -16.22 17.07 -14.24
C LYS A 290 -15.96 18.48 -14.75
N GLU A 291 -15.01 18.64 -15.65
CA GLU A 291 -14.67 19.93 -16.29
C GLU A 291 -14.14 21.01 -15.32
N VAL A 292 -13.66 20.60 -14.13
CA VAL A 292 -12.91 21.51 -13.25
C VAL A 292 -11.57 21.80 -13.89
N ILE A 293 -11.42 22.99 -14.48
CA ILE A 293 -10.26 23.36 -15.34
C ILE A 293 -8.91 23.10 -14.64
N GLY A 294 -8.83 23.34 -13.32
CA GLY A 294 -7.61 23.10 -12.56
C GLY A 294 -7.30 21.61 -12.41
N ASN A 295 -8.32 20.78 -12.19
CA ASN A 295 -8.17 19.34 -12.07
C ASN A 295 -7.80 18.70 -13.42
N GLU A 296 -8.48 19.08 -14.50
CA GLU A 296 -8.13 18.62 -15.86
C GLU A 296 -6.69 18.99 -16.23
N LYS A 297 -6.20 20.15 -15.76
CA LYS A 297 -4.80 20.54 -15.97
C LYS A 297 -3.84 19.72 -15.12
N ALA A 298 -4.22 19.37 -13.91
CA ALA A 298 -3.45 18.47 -13.06
C ALA A 298 -3.36 17.07 -13.71
N ASP A 299 -4.47 16.51 -14.16
CA ASP A 299 -4.53 15.23 -14.88
C ASP A 299 -3.61 15.20 -16.11
N GLU A 300 -3.70 16.24 -16.98
CA GLU A 300 -2.81 16.37 -18.14
C GLU A 300 -1.32 16.31 -17.74
N TRP A 301 -0.95 17.01 -16.67
CA TRP A 301 0.45 17.06 -16.23
C TRP A 301 0.88 15.78 -15.48
N ALA A 302 -0.02 15.10 -14.77
CA ALA A 302 0.23 13.81 -14.14
C ALA A 302 0.53 12.72 -15.19
N LYS A 303 -0.20 12.73 -16.33
CA LYS A 303 0.08 11.85 -17.48
C LYS A 303 1.48 12.06 -18.03
N ILE A 304 1.90 13.30 -18.18
CA ILE A 304 3.26 13.64 -18.63
C ILE A 304 4.29 13.18 -17.58
N ALA A 305 4.02 13.41 -16.29
CA ALA A 305 4.92 13.04 -15.20
C ALA A 305 5.15 11.52 -15.13
N ALA A 306 4.09 10.73 -15.28
CA ALA A 306 4.18 9.27 -15.28
C ALA A 306 4.94 8.73 -16.51
N ALA A 307 4.76 9.36 -17.68
CA ALA A 307 5.38 8.92 -18.94
C ALA A 307 6.84 9.34 -19.10
N GLN A 308 7.26 10.43 -18.47
CA GLN A 308 8.59 11.03 -18.68
C GLN A 308 9.40 11.06 -17.39
N PRO A 309 10.44 10.21 -17.26
CA PRO A 309 11.36 10.29 -16.13
C PRO A 309 11.96 11.69 -16.01
N ASN A 310 12.01 12.21 -14.81
CA ASN A 310 12.66 13.47 -14.48
C ASN A 310 13.59 13.32 -13.28
N THR A 311 14.40 14.32 -13.00
CA THR A 311 15.40 14.31 -11.93
C THR A 311 14.92 14.97 -10.65
N HIS A 312 13.64 15.31 -10.53
CA HIS A 312 13.10 15.88 -9.30
C HIS A 312 13.11 14.82 -8.20
N GLY A 313 13.68 15.18 -7.06
CA GLY A 313 13.66 14.32 -5.89
C GLY A 313 12.33 14.42 -5.12
N VAL A 314 12.01 13.37 -4.41
CA VAL A 314 10.85 13.29 -3.50
C VAL A 314 11.38 13.18 -2.08
N GLU A 315 10.80 13.94 -1.14
CA GLU A 315 11.10 13.72 0.28
C GLU A 315 10.63 12.34 0.71
N TRP A 316 11.54 11.55 1.29
CA TRP A 316 11.28 10.19 1.71
C TRP A 316 11.74 9.95 3.14
N LEU A 317 10.89 9.31 3.94
CA LEU A 317 11.23 8.90 5.30
C LEU A 317 12.08 7.62 5.25
N ASN A 318 13.34 7.73 5.66
CA ASN A 318 14.23 6.57 5.70
C ASN A 318 13.99 5.68 6.92
N SER A 319 14.65 4.51 6.95
CA SER A 319 14.55 3.54 8.04
C SER A 319 15.04 4.05 9.41
N SER A 320 15.76 5.16 9.46
CA SER A 320 16.16 5.80 10.73
C SER A 320 15.19 6.92 11.17
N GLY A 321 14.05 7.07 10.51
CA GLY A 321 13.06 8.10 10.82
C GLY A 321 13.46 9.51 10.38
N GLN A 322 14.45 9.64 9.48
CA GLN A 322 14.89 10.92 8.95
C GLN A 322 14.36 11.13 7.53
N MET A 323 13.94 12.36 7.24
CA MET A 323 13.55 12.77 5.90
C MET A 323 14.79 13.05 5.04
N GLN A 324 14.84 12.46 3.86
CA GLN A 324 15.87 12.71 2.85
C GLN A 324 15.24 12.83 1.46
N VAL A 325 15.89 13.56 0.56
CA VAL A 325 15.45 13.65 -0.83
C VAL A 325 15.97 12.45 -1.59
N TRP A 326 15.06 11.74 -2.23
CA TRP A 326 15.37 10.54 -3.02
C TRP A 326 14.94 10.76 -4.48
N ALA A 327 15.83 10.44 -5.42
CA ALA A 327 15.50 10.43 -6.84
C ALA A 327 14.81 9.12 -7.25
N ALA A 328 14.00 9.16 -8.30
CA ALA A 328 13.40 7.94 -8.84
C ALA A 328 14.47 6.97 -9.42
N PRO A 329 14.30 5.63 -9.29
CA PRO A 329 13.15 4.99 -8.66
C PRO A 329 13.19 5.10 -7.13
N LEU A 330 12.06 5.41 -6.55
CA LEU A 330 11.90 5.47 -5.10
C LEU A 330 11.99 4.08 -4.47
N PRO A 331 12.28 3.98 -3.16
CA PRO A 331 12.05 2.75 -2.40
C PRO A 331 10.61 2.26 -2.60
N ARG A 332 10.38 0.96 -2.45
CA ARG A 332 9.04 0.39 -2.64
C ARG A 332 8.07 0.88 -1.58
N SER A 333 6.88 1.32 -1.99
CA SER A 333 5.83 1.67 -1.05
C SER A 333 5.16 0.41 -0.48
N LEU A 334 4.58 0.53 0.72
CA LEU A 334 3.78 -0.54 1.32
C LEU A 334 2.50 -0.79 0.51
N ALA A 335 1.95 0.22 -0.15
CA ALA A 335 0.79 0.06 -1.03
C ALA A 335 1.15 -0.77 -2.26
N ASN A 336 2.29 -0.48 -2.92
CA ASN A 336 2.78 -1.26 -4.06
C ASN A 336 3.09 -2.71 -3.66
N LEU A 337 3.74 -2.92 -2.53
CA LEU A 337 4.03 -4.27 -2.04
C LEU A 337 2.73 -5.07 -1.78
N LYS A 338 1.71 -4.45 -1.18
CA LYS A 338 0.38 -5.06 -1.00
C LYS A 338 -0.28 -5.43 -2.32
N TRP A 339 -0.19 -4.53 -3.29
CA TRP A 339 -0.75 -4.76 -4.62
C TRP A 339 -0.06 -5.94 -5.31
N GLU A 340 1.27 -5.98 -5.36
CA GLU A 340 2.04 -7.07 -5.97
C GLU A 340 1.72 -8.45 -5.37
N ILE A 341 1.65 -8.53 -4.03
CA ILE A 341 1.29 -9.78 -3.34
C ILE A 341 -0.14 -10.20 -3.71
N SER A 342 -1.04 -9.25 -3.88
CA SER A 342 -2.41 -9.53 -4.30
C SER A 342 -2.48 -10.01 -5.75
N GLU A 343 -1.78 -9.35 -6.67
CA GLU A 343 -1.74 -9.72 -8.10
C GLU A 343 -1.16 -11.12 -8.32
N LYS A 344 -0.03 -11.44 -7.69
CA LYS A 344 0.53 -12.80 -7.73
C LYS A 344 -0.49 -13.86 -7.32
N LYS A 345 -1.24 -13.56 -6.26
CA LYS A 345 -2.30 -14.45 -5.79
C LYS A 345 -3.39 -14.72 -6.84
N TRP A 346 -3.72 -13.75 -7.69
CA TRP A 346 -4.74 -13.89 -8.73
C TRP A 346 -4.19 -14.45 -10.06
N ALA A 347 -2.94 -14.15 -10.39
CA ALA A 347 -2.30 -14.67 -11.59
C ALA A 347 -2.05 -16.20 -11.54
N GLU A 348 -1.92 -16.74 -10.32
CA GLU A 348 -1.68 -18.17 -10.06
C GLU A 348 -2.98 -18.94 -9.75
N ALA A 349 -4.12 -18.28 -9.69
CA ALA A 349 -5.44 -18.85 -9.43
C ALA A 349 -6.19 -19.25 -10.71
#